data_f76ce4916158fcf2d6e89fc690877745
#
_entry.id   f76ce4916158fcf2d6e89fc690877745
#
_cell.length_a   1.000
_cell.length_b   1.000
_cell.length_c   1.000
_cell.angle_alpha   90.00
_cell.angle_beta   90.00
_cell.angle_gamma   90.00
#
_symmetry.space_group_name_H-M   'P 1'
#
loop_
_entity.id
_entity.type
_entity.pdbx_description
1 polymer ?
#
loop_
_entity_poly.entity_id
_entity_poly.type
_entity_poly.pdbx_seq_one_letter_code
_entity_poly.pdbx_strand_id
1 'polypeptide(L)'
;ERFDEFLLWMKETKHKIKFINSYEIINWNIDKYYLKDLSKNGINIVPTLFLKKGKKVSLKQLFTKTKWKEAVIKPTISGAARNTYHITENNFSDFEDIFQQIINEESMLFQQFMKNILTQGEISLIMIGGKYTHAVKKTAKKGDFRVQDDHGGKVEIYNATQSEIKFAEDCIEKCP
;
A
#
# COMPACT_ATOMS: atom_id res chain seq x y z
N GLU A 1 -4.68 0.92 15.90
CA GLU A 1 -5.45 1.15 17.14
C GLU A 1 -4.82 2.25 18.00
N ARG A 2 -3.49 2.31 18.13
CA ARG A 2 -2.78 3.34 18.90
C ARG A 2 -2.01 4.31 17.99
N PHE A 3 -2.59 4.65 16.84
CA PHE A 3 -1.89 5.41 15.79
C PHE A 3 -1.52 6.84 16.25
N ASP A 4 -2.47 7.55 16.86
CA ASP A 4 -2.24 8.92 17.33
C ASP A 4 -1.20 8.96 18.46
N GLU A 5 -1.21 7.97 19.35
CA GLU A 5 -0.20 7.82 20.41
C GLU A 5 1.21 7.57 19.81
N PHE A 6 1.29 6.75 18.76
CA PHE A 6 2.54 6.50 18.06
C PHE A 6 3.09 7.77 17.39
N LEU A 7 2.23 8.55 16.72
CA LEU A 7 2.63 9.82 16.12
C LEU A 7 3.11 10.82 17.17
N LEU A 8 2.40 10.92 18.30
CA LEU A 8 2.80 11.78 19.40
C LEU A 8 4.15 11.34 19.96
N TRP A 9 4.31 10.05 20.25
CA TRP A 9 5.58 9.50 20.73
C TRP A 9 6.74 9.79 19.78
N MET A 10 6.58 9.59 18.48
CA MET A 10 7.61 9.92 17.48
C MET A 10 7.98 11.40 17.51
N LYS A 11 6.97 12.28 17.59
CA LYS A 11 7.17 13.73 17.64
C LYS A 11 7.96 14.16 18.89
N GLU A 12 7.66 13.58 20.05
CA GLU A 12 8.31 13.91 21.32
C GLU A 12 9.72 13.34 21.43
N THR A 13 9.98 12.23 20.75
CA THR A 13 11.26 11.51 20.87
C THR A 13 12.26 11.83 19.76
N LYS A 14 11.83 12.42 18.62
CA LYS A 14 12.69 12.66 17.46
C LYS A 14 13.99 13.44 17.74
N HIS A 15 14.03 14.23 18.80
CA HIS A 15 15.23 14.96 19.24
C HIS A 15 16.00 14.25 20.36
N LYS A 16 15.46 13.16 20.90
CA LYS A 16 16.04 12.42 22.03
C LYS A 16 16.71 11.12 21.61
N ILE A 17 16.24 10.53 20.50
CA ILE A 17 16.74 9.27 19.97
C ILE A 17 17.06 9.40 18.48
N LYS A 18 18.00 8.58 18.02
CA LYS A 18 18.30 8.45 16.58
C LYS A 18 17.37 7.40 15.98
N PHE A 19 16.49 7.82 15.09
CA PHE A 19 15.74 6.90 14.26
C PHE A 19 16.65 6.35 13.14
N ILE A 20 16.58 5.04 12.85
CA ILE A 20 17.36 4.42 11.76
C ILE A 20 16.81 4.86 10.40
N ASN A 21 15.47 4.79 10.19
CA ASN A 21 14.82 5.60 9.17
C ASN A 21 14.48 6.93 9.81
N SER A 22 14.76 8.04 9.16
CA SER A 22 14.52 9.36 9.72
C SER A 22 13.06 9.57 10.11
N TYR A 23 12.80 10.45 11.06
CA TYR A 23 11.44 10.83 11.45
C TYR A 23 10.62 11.26 10.22
N GLU A 24 11.22 12.02 9.32
CA GLU A 24 10.58 12.53 8.10
C GLU A 24 10.13 11.38 7.19
N ILE A 25 11.00 10.39 6.94
CA ILE A 25 10.68 9.21 6.15
C ILE A 25 9.56 8.40 6.80
N ILE A 26 9.65 8.13 8.11
CA ILE A 26 8.62 7.35 8.82
C ILE A 26 7.28 8.08 8.74
N ASN A 27 7.26 9.38 9.06
CA ASN A 27 6.05 10.19 9.05
C ASN A 27 5.41 10.29 7.66
N TRP A 28 6.21 10.35 6.61
CA TRP A 28 5.75 10.36 5.22
C TRP A 28 5.21 8.98 4.79
N ASN A 29 5.93 7.91 5.10
CA ASN A 29 5.61 6.56 4.64
C ASN A 29 4.42 5.91 5.37
N ILE A 30 4.07 6.39 6.56
CA ILE A 30 2.99 5.81 7.37
C ILE A 30 1.61 5.94 6.71
N ASP A 31 1.41 6.98 5.89
CA ASP A 31 0.21 7.19 5.08
C ASP A 31 0.51 6.86 3.61
N LYS A 32 -0.24 5.93 3.03
CA LYS A 32 -0.10 5.50 1.62
C LYS A 32 -0.31 6.62 0.60
N TYR A 33 -0.62 7.84 1.02
CA TYR A 33 -0.53 9.02 0.16
C TYR A 33 0.88 9.24 -0.39
N TYR A 34 1.92 8.65 0.20
CA TYR A 34 3.28 8.67 -0.36
C TYR A 34 3.33 8.13 -1.79
N LEU A 35 2.44 7.19 -2.17
CA LEU A 35 2.32 6.71 -3.55
C LEU A 35 1.98 7.84 -4.53
N LYS A 36 1.15 8.79 -4.09
CA LYS A 36 0.80 9.95 -4.92
C LYS A 36 2.01 10.86 -5.16
N ASP A 37 2.86 11.00 -4.14
CA ASP A 37 4.06 11.83 -4.25
C ASP A 37 5.10 11.14 -5.14
N LEU A 38 5.31 9.84 -4.99
CA LEU A 38 6.14 9.04 -5.90
C LEU A 38 5.65 9.16 -7.35
N SER A 39 4.35 9.02 -7.59
CA SER A 39 3.77 9.16 -8.93
C SER A 39 3.99 10.54 -9.55
N LYS A 40 3.85 11.63 -8.77
CA LYS A 40 4.16 12.99 -9.23
C LYS A 40 5.64 13.17 -9.60
N ASN A 41 6.52 12.42 -8.96
CA ASN A 41 7.96 12.41 -9.23
C ASN A 41 8.37 11.40 -10.32
N GLY A 42 7.40 10.89 -11.10
CA GLY A 42 7.65 10.03 -12.25
C GLY A 42 7.79 8.55 -11.95
N ILE A 43 7.61 8.12 -10.69
CA ILE A 43 7.61 6.70 -10.33
C ILE A 43 6.28 6.07 -10.76
N ASN A 44 6.38 4.98 -11.51
CA ASN A 44 5.21 4.21 -11.93
C ASN A 44 4.62 3.45 -10.71
N ILE A 45 3.39 3.77 -10.34
CA ILE A 45 2.66 3.11 -9.26
C ILE A 45 1.47 2.33 -9.82
N VAL A 46 0.94 1.39 -9.04
CA VAL A 46 -0.34 0.76 -9.36
C VAL A 46 -1.41 1.84 -9.49
N PRO A 47 -2.23 1.85 -10.57
CA PRO A 47 -3.28 2.85 -10.77
C PRO A 47 -4.19 2.96 -9.54
N THR A 48 -4.28 4.16 -8.97
CA THR A 48 -4.91 4.39 -7.66
C THR A 48 -5.71 5.69 -7.65
N LEU A 49 -6.94 5.62 -7.17
CA LEU A 49 -7.72 6.79 -6.76
C LEU A 49 -7.58 7.00 -5.25
N PHE A 50 -7.15 8.19 -4.87
CA PHE A 50 -7.02 8.60 -3.47
C PHE A 50 -8.30 9.30 -3.03
N LEU A 51 -8.99 8.73 -2.06
CA LEU A 51 -10.27 9.17 -1.56
C LEU A 51 -10.09 9.75 -0.16
N LYS A 52 -10.33 11.05 -0.02
CA LYS A 52 -10.26 11.70 1.30
C LYS A 52 -11.43 11.27 2.18
N LYS A 53 -11.19 11.18 3.48
CA LYS A 53 -12.23 11.00 4.52
C LYS A 53 -13.45 11.86 4.23
N GLY A 54 -14.64 11.28 4.37
CA GLY A 54 -15.92 11.94 4.13
C GLY A 54 -16.27 12.20 2.67
N LYS A 55 -15.48 11.69 1.71
CA LYS A 55 -15.75 11.82 0.27
C LYS A 55 -17.09 11.17 -0.08
N LYS A 56 -18.04 11.96 -0.60
CA LYS A 56 -19.33 11.45 -1.10
C LYS A 56 -19.14 10.83 -2.47
N VAL A 57 -19.01 9.51 -2.54
CA VAL A 57 -18.85 8.72 -3.77
C VAL A 57 -19.24 7.27 -3.48
N SER A 58 -19.88 6.60 -4.45
CA SER A 58 -20.20 5.17 -4.36
C SER A 58 -19.16 4.32 -5.10
N LEU A 59 -19.05 3.04 -4.74
CA LEU A 59 -18.22 2.07 -5.48
C LEU A 59 -18.66 1.97 -6.94
N LYS A 60 -19.96 2.03 -7.22
CA LYS A 60 -20.49 2.08 -8.60
C LYS A 60 -19.89 3.24 -9.40
N GLN A 61 -19.86 4.45 -8.82
CA GLN A 61 -19.27 5.61 -9.48
C GLN A 61 -17.76 5.44 -9.73
N LEU A 62 -17.04 4.81 -8.78
CA LEU A 62 -15.60 4.54 -8.93
C LEU A 62 -15.33 3.54 -10.06
N PHE A 63 -16.06 2.43 -10.13
CA PHE A 63 -15.95 1.46 -11.23
C PHE A 63 -16.32 2.10 -12.58
N THR A 64 -17.40 2.86 -12.64
CA THR A 64 -17.82 3.59 -13.86
C THR A 64 -16.73 4.54 -14.34
N LYS A 65 -16.12 5.29 -13.41
CA LYS A 65 -15.06 6.26 -13.73
C LYS A 65 -13.79 5.60 -14.22
N THR A 66 -13.35 4.51 -13.57
CA THR A 66 -12.07 3.86 -13.86
C THR A 66 -12.17 2.81 -14.98
N LYS A 67 -13.34 2.26 -15.19
CA LYS A 67 -13.59 1.11 -16.09
C LYS A 67 -12.77 -0.13 -15.71
N TRP A 68 -12.28 -0.21 -14.49
CA TRP A 68 -11.61 -1.41 -14.00
C TRP A 68 -12.62 -2.52 -13.74
N LYS A 69 -12.19 -3.75 -13.94
CA LYS A 69 -13.01 -4.95 -13.66
C LYS A 69 -12.89 -5.39 -12.20
N GLU A 70 -11.74 -5.13 -11.62
CA GLU A 70 -11.39 -5.55 -10.27
C GLU A 70 -10.57 -4.44 -9.58
N ALA A 71 -10.79 -4.26 -8.29
CA ALA A 71 -10.10 -3.28 -7.48
C ALA A 71 -9.87 -3.78 -6.06
N VAL A 72 -8.94 -3.15 -5.36
CA VAL A 72 -8.77 -3.27 -3.91
C VAL A 72 -9.17 -1.95 -3.27
N ILE A 73 -10.05 -2.02 -2.27
CA ILE A 73 -10.30 -0.90 -1.35
C ILE A 73 -9.56 -1.15 -0.05
N LYS A 74 -8.90 -0.13 0.46
CA LYS A 74 -8.15 -0.19 1.72
C LYS A 74 -7.93 1.20 2.30
N PRO A 75 -7.80 1.35 3.63
CA PRO A 75 -7.43 2.61 4.25
C PRO A 75 -6.03 3.07 3.83
N THR A 76 -5.82 4.40 3.81
CA THR A 76 -4.48 4.95 3.53
C THR A 76 -3.50 4.65 4.66
N ILE A 77 -3.99 4.57 5.89
CA ILE A 77 -3.22 4.20 7.08
C ILE A 77 -3.73 2.85 7.57
N SER A 78 -2.99 1.78 7.28
CA SER A 78 -3.38 0.42 7.64
C SER A 78 -2.17 -0.52 7.63
N GLY A 79 -2.13 -1.45 8.57
CA GLY A 79 -1.22 -2.59 8.65
C GLY A 79 -1.99 -3.91 8.61
N ALA A 80 -1.30 -5.04 8.40
CA ALA A 80 -1.84 -6.40 8.42
C ALA A 80 -3.14 -6.59 7.61
N ALA A 81 -3.26 -5.90 6.48
CA ALA A 81 -4.45 -5.91 5.61
C ALA A 81 -5.78 -5.51 6.29
N ARG A 82 -5.73 -4.73 7.40
CA ARG A 82 -6.93 -4.20 8.05
C ARG A 82 -7.83 -3.48 7.04
N ASN A 83 -9.12 -3.83 7.03
CA ASN A 83 -10.13 -3.24 6.14
C ASN A 83 -9.71 -3.24 4.65
N THR A 84 -9.04 -4.31 4.21
CA THR A 84 -8.59 -4.47 2.82
C THR A 84 -9.47 -5.50 2.12
N TYR A 85 -10.18 -5.08 1.08
CA TYR A 85 -11.13 -5.93 0.36
C TYR A 85 -10.81 -5.93 -1.13
N HIS A 86 -10.79 -7.13 -1.73
CA HIS A 86 -10.79 -7.32 -3.18
C HIS A 86 -12.24 -7.31 -3.66
N ILE A 87 -12.57 -6.42 -4.57
CA ILE A 87 -13.91 -6.22 -5.09
C ILE A 87 -13.90 -6.22 -6.61
N THR A 88 -15.02 -6.60 -7.21
CA THR A 88 -15.22 -6.67 -8.66
C THR A 88 -16.39 -5.80 -9.10
N GLU A 89 -16.48 -5.53 -10.39
CA GLU A 89 -17.65 -4.86 -10.98
C GLU A 89 -18.98 -5.63 -10.80
N ASN A 90 -18.92 -6.92 -10.40
CA ASN A 90 -20.09 -7.78 -10.23
C ASN A 90 -20.52 -7.92 -8.76
N ASN A 91 -19.61 -7.65 -7.78
CA ASN A 91 -19.90 -7.85 -6.36
C ASN A 91 -19.72 -6.59 -5.50
N PHE A 92 -19.42 -5.43 -6.10
CA PHE A 92 -19.16 -4.20 -5.33
C PHE A 92 -20.34 -3.80 -4.42
N SER A 93 -21.58 -4.16 -4.80
CA SER A 93 -22.77 -3.87 -3.99
C SER A 93 -22.69 -4.46 -2.59
N ASP A 94 -22.08 -5.64 -2.44
CA ASP A 94 -21.93 -6.35 -1.16
C ASP A 94 -20.95 -5.62 -0.22
N PHE A 95 -20.14 -4.71 -0.77
CA PHE A 95 -19.13 -3.95 -0.05
C PHE A 95 -19.48 -2.46 0.10
N GLU A 96 -20.59 -1.99 -0.48
CA GLU A 96 -20.93 -0.57 -0.47
C GLU A 96 -21.10 -0.03 0.96
N ASP A 97 -21.84 -0.73 1.81
CA ASP A 97 -22.12 -0.27 3.18
C ASP A 97 -20.83 -0.18 4.02
N ILE A 98 -19.98 -1.21 3.97
CA ILE A 98 -18.71 -1.19 4.70
C ILE A 98 -17.76 -0.11 4.13
N PHE A 99 -17.77 0.10 2.80
CA PHE A 99 -17.00 1.17 2.18
C PHE A 99 -17.46 2.54 2.66
N GLN A 100 -18.79 2.80 2.70
CA GLN A 100 -19.35 4.07 3.19
C GLN A 100 -19.03 4.29 4.67
N GLN A 101 -19.10 3.25 5.50
CA GLN A 101 -18.71 3.34 6.90
C GLN A 101 -17.24 3.76 7.02
N ILE A 102 -16.32 3.05 6.37
CA ILE A 102 -14.88 3.30 6.50
C ILE A 102 -14.50 4.68 5.95
N ILE A 103 -15.02 5.08 4.76
CA ILE A 103 -14.64 6.37 4.16
C ILE A 103 -15.16 7.58 4.98
N ASN A 104 -16.20 7.40 5.78
CA ASN A 104 -16.65 8.44 6.71
C ASN A 104 -15.68 8.61 7.91
N GLU A 105 -14.91 7.60 8.24
CA GLU A 105 -13.99 7.59 9.39
C GLU A 105 -12.54 7.87 9.01
N GLU A 106 -12.11 7.40 7.81
CA GLU A 106 -10.70 7.51 7.37
C GLU A 106 -10.58 7.64 5.84
N SER A 107 -9.43 8.13 5.39
CA SER A 107 -9.12 8.21 3.95
C SER A 107 -8.85 6.81 3.39
N MET A 108 -9.22 6.60 2.12
CA MET A 108 -9.12 5.29 1.47
C MET A 108 -8.40 5.36 0.12
N LEU A 109 -7.89 4.23 -0.31
CA LEU A 109 -7.46 3.96 -1.67
C LEU A 109 -8.50 3.09 -2.37
N PHE A 110 -8.83 3.44 -3.61
CA PHE A 110 -9.44 2.56 -4.58
C PHE A 110 -8.38 2.29 -5.63
N GLN A 111 -7.80 1.08 -5.64
CA GLN A 111 -6.63 0.72 -6.40
C GLN A 111 -6.94 -0.43 -7.34
N GLN A 112 -6.44 -0.37 -8.57
CA GLN A 112 -6.61 -1.46 -9.54
C GLN A 112 -6.04 -2.77 -8.98
N PHE A 113 -6.79 -3.86 -9.09
CA PHE A 113 -6.29 -5.16 -8.69
C PHE A 113 -5.28 -5.68 -9.71
N MET A 114 -4.09 -5.99 -9.23
CA MET A 114 -3.01 -6.52 -10.06
C MET A 114 -3.01 -8.05 -10.00
N LYS A 115 -3.59 -8.68 -11.03
CA LYS A 115 -3.72 -10.16 -11.09
C LYS A 115 -2.39 -10.90 -10.95
N ASN A 116 -1.28 -10.24 -11.28
CA ASN A 116 0.05 -10.80 -11.17
C ASN A 116 0.38 -11.24 -9.72
N ILE A 117 -0.25 -10.62 -8.70
CA ILE A 117 -0.08 -11.04 -7.31
C ILE A 117 -0.42 -12.52 -7.10
N LEU A 118 -1.42 -13.03 -7.84
CA LEU A 118 -1.89 -14.41 -7.71
C LEU A 118 -0.93 -15.43 -8.38
N THR A 119 -0.18 -15.01 -9.39
CA THR A 119 0.68 -15.91 -10.20
C THR A 119 2.16 -15.68 -9.93
N GLN A 120 2.57 -14.43 -9.78
CA GLN A 120 3.96 -14.03 -9.60
C GLN A 120 4.31 -13.71 -8.16
N GLY A 121 3.30 -13.44 -7.30
CA GLY A 121 3.49 -12.98 -5.94
C GLY A 121 3.93 -11.51 -5.84
N GLU A 122 4.32 -11.08 -4.65
CA GLU A 122 4.86 -9.77 -4.33
C GLU A 122 6.38 -9.87 -4.17
N ILE A 123 7.12 -9.02 -4.87
CA ILE A 123 8.57 -8.92 -4.71
C ILE A 123 8.86 -7.72 -3.81
N SER A 124 9.59 -7.98 -2.72
CA SER A 124 10.10 -6.95 -1.81
C SER A 124 11.59 -6.81 -2.01
N LEU A 125 12.05 -5.63 -2.48
CA LEU A 125 13.46 -5.29 -2.58
C LEU A 125 13.89 -4.54 -1.32
N ILE A 126 14.89 -5.04 -0.64
CA ILE A 126 15.40 -4.46 0.60
C ILE A 126 16.57 -3.52 0.29
N MET A 127 16.36 -2.25 0.67
CA MET A 127 17.33 -1.18 0.48
C MET A 127 17.89 -0.75 1.84
N ILE A 128 19.20 -0.75 2.01
CA ILE A 128 19.86 -0.31 3.25
C ILE A 128 20.87 0.79 2.89
N GLY A 129 20.74 1.95 3.54
CA GLY A 129 21.57 3.11 3.24
C GLY A 129 21.48 3.56 1.77
N GLY A 130 20.30 3.42 1.16
CA GLY A 130 20.06 3.77 -0.25
C GLY A 130 20.54 2.73 -1.26
N LYS A 131 21.11 1.60 -0.82
CA LYS A 131 21.65 0.55 -1.69
C LYS A 131 20.84 -0.73 -1.60
N TYR A 132 20.66 -1.39 -2.75
CA TYR A 132 20.08 -2.72 -2.80
C TYR A 132 20.95 -3.74 -2.06
N THR A 133 20.33 -4.59 -1.26
CA THR A 133 21.00 -5.67 -0.54
C THR A 133 20.52 -7.06 -0.97
N HIS A 134 19.22 -7.29 -0.91
CA HIS A 134 18.59 -8.55 -1.29
C HIS A 134 17.11 -8.35 -1.61
N ALA A 135 16.49 -9.38 -2.13
CA ALA A 135 15.05 -9.37 -2.38
C ALA A 135 14.41 -10.68 -1.92
N VAL A 136 13.14 -10.60 -1.56
CA VAL A 136 12.31 -11.75 -1.25
C VAL A 136 11.03 -11.70 -2.09
N LYS A 137 10.54 -12.88 -2.44
CA LYS A 137 9.25 -13.08 -3.08
C LYS A 137 8.27 -13.65 -2.07
N LYS A 138 7.12 -13.01 -1.95
CA LYS A 138 6.01 -13.44 -1.10
C LYS A 138 4.89 -13.97 -1.98
N THR A 139 4.41 -15.17 -1.71
CA THR A 139 3.30 -15.80 -2.43
C THR A 139 2.13 -16.03 -1.49
N ALA A 140 0.94 -15.67 -1.93
CA ALA A 140 -0.28 -15.90 -1.16
C ALA A 140 -0.61 -17.39 -1.07
N LYS A 141 -1.31 -17.78 -0.02
CA LYS A 141 -1.93 -19.11 0.07
C LYS A 141 -2.96 -19.27 -1.07
N LYS A 142 -3.11 -20.49 -1.57
CA LYS A 142 -4.10 -20.80 -2.62
C LYS A 142 -5.51 -20.34 -2.18
N GLY A 143 -6.13 -19.50 -3.00
CA GLY A 143 -7.45 -18.92 -2.74
C GLY A 143 -7.44 -17.58 -2.00
N ASP A 144 -6.26 -17.04 -1.67
CA ASP A 144 -6.10 -15.69 -1.10
C ASP A 144 -5.21 -14.84 -2.02
N PHE A 145 -5.30 -13.52 -1.89
CA PHE A 145 -4.43 -12.54 -2.56
C PHE A 145 -3.47 -11.86 -1.57
N ARG A 146 -3.68 -12.04 -0.27
CA ARG A 146 -2.85 -11.47 0.78
C ARG A 146 -1.62 -12.34 0.96
N VAL A 147 -0.45 -11.73 0.86
CA VAL A 147 0.85 -12.42 0.86
C VAL A 147 1.54 -12.45 2.22
N GLN A 148 0.92 -11.83 3.24
CA GLN A 148 1.48 -11.74 4.59
C GLN A 148 1.48 -13.12 5.28
N ASP A 149 2.48 -13.35 6.14
CA ASP A 149 2.66 -14.59 6.89
C ASP A 149 1.45 -14.92 7.76
N ASP A 150 0.83 -13.91 8.38
CA ASP A 150 -0.40 -14.03 9.18
C ASP A 150 -1.59 -14.63 8.40
N HIS A 151 -1.52 -14.58 7.07
CA HIS A 151 -2.51 -15.19 6.17
C HIS A 151 -2.00 -16.49 5.52
N GLY A 152 -0.87 -17.04 6.00
CA GLY A 152 -0.28 -18.28 5.49
C GLY A 152 0.48 -18.12 4.16
N GLY A 153 0.98 -16.91 3.89
CA GLY A 153 1.86 -16.64 2.76
C GLY A 153 3.21 -17.34 2.91
N LYS A 154 3.90 -17.60 1.79
CA LYS A 154 5.24 -18.17 1.73
C LYS A 154 6.23 -17.09 1.32
N VAL A 155 7.39 -17.06 1.99
CA VAL A 155 8.50 -16.14 1.67
C VAL A 155 9.68 -16.95 1.15
N GLU A 156 10.25 -16.53 0.02
CA GLU A 156 11.41 -17.16 -0.62
C GLU A 156 12.42 -16.09 -1.05
N ILE A 157 13.71 -16.45 -1.07
CA ILE A 157 14.76 -15.61 -1.64
C ILE A 157 14.45 -15.37 -3.12
N TYR A 158 14.61 -14.14 -3.58
CA TYR A 158 14.40 -13.74 -4.97
C TYR A 158 15.64 -13.07 -5.53
N ASN A 159 16.05 -13.47 -6.73
CA ASN A 159 17.14 -12.84 -7.46
C ASN A 159 16.57 -11.72 -8.33
N ALA A 160 16.63 -10.49 -7.81
CA ALA A 160 16.11 -9.33 -8.52
C ALA A 160 16.92 -9.04 -9.80
N THR A 161 16.21 -8.65 -10.84
CA THR A 161 16.81 -8.18 -12.09
C THR A 161 17.40 -6.77 -11.93
N GLN A 162 18.32 -6.39 -12.81
CA GLN A 162 18.90 -5.03 -12.80
C GLN A 162 17.85 -3.94 -12.97
N SER A 163 16.80 -4.19 -13.75
CA SER A 163 15.70 -3.24 -13.93
C SER A 163 14.85 -3.07 -12.67
N GLU A 164 14.62 -4.13 -11.90
CA GLU A 164 13.93 -4.04 -10.62
C GLU A 164 14.77 -3.31 -9.56
N ILE A 165 16.09 -3.60 -9.52
CA ILE A 165 17.01 -2.89 -8.63
C ILE A 165 17.03 -1.39 -8.98
N LYS A 166 17.17 -1.05 -10.25
CA LYS A 166 17.14 0.35 -10.72
C LYS A 166 15.83 1.05 -10.35
N PHE A 167 14.69 0.37 -10.52
CA PHE A 167 13.39 0.91 -10.12
C PHE A 167 13.33 1.20 -8.61
N ALA A 168 13.88 0.30 -7.78
CA ALA A 168 13.93 0.52 -6.34
C ALA A 168 14.85 1.70 -5.95
N GLU A 169 16.00 1.84 -6.61
CA GLU A 169 16.91 2.97 -6.44
C GLU A 169 16.22 4.29 -6.81
N ASP A 170 15.53 4.32 -7.97
CA ASP A 170 14.76 5.50 -8.40
C ASP A 170 13.67 5.87 -7.39
N CYS A 171 13.00 4.88 -6.78
CA CYS A 171 12.04 5.13 -5.70
C CYS A 171 12.71 5.78 -4.47
N ILE A 172 13.86 5.26 -4.04
CA ILE A 172 14.59 5.80 -2.87
C ILE A 172 15.06 7.23 -3.11
N GLU A 173 15.52 7.57 -4.31
CA GLU A 173 15.91 8.94 -4.67
C GLU A 173 14.76 9.95 -4.57
N LYS A 174 13.50 9.51 -4.63
CA LYS A 174 12.32 10.36 -4.54
C LYS A 174 11.70 10.40 -3.13
N CYS A 175 12.28 9.67 -2.18
CA CYS A 175 11.91 9.77 -0.77
C CYS A 175 12.44 11.08 -0.14
N PRO A 176 11.76 11.62 0.90
CA PRO A 176 12.24 12.82 1.61
C PRO A 176 13.56 12.60 2.35
#